data_2cbfa07becea7b71b07dc120fe86f337
#
_entry.id   2cbfa07becea7b71b07dc120fe86f337
#
_cell.length_a   1.000
_cell.length_b   1.000
_cell.length_c   1.000
_cell.angle_alpha   90.00
_cell.angle_beta   90.00
_cell.angle_gamma   90.00
#
_symmetry.space_group_name_H-M   'P 1'
#
loop_
_entity.id
_entity.type
_entity.pdbx_description
1 polymer ?
#
loop_
_entity_poly.entity_id
_entity_poly.type
_entity_poly.pdbx_seq_one_letter_code
_entity_poly.pdbx_strand_id
1 'polypeptide(L)'
;MNDFLKFFNEKKNDFPMHMEIYYSKVMDWCISITKKGCAKDYPGAKAYRDDVEIVNVQDADMELCFARAHVELKDWLLEYRGGY
;
A
#
# COMPACT_ATOMS: atom_id res chain seq x y z
N MET A 1 -7.03 -11.22 -8.14
CA MET A 1 -5.97 -11.33 -7.13
C MET A 1 -4.59 -11.10 -7.73
N ASN A 2 -4.27 -11.83 -8.79
CA ASN A 2 -2.97 -11.63 -9.45
C ASN A 2 -2.80 -10.25 -10.04
N ASP A 3 -3.88 -9.65 -10.50
CA ASP A 3 -3.80 -8.33 -11.12
C ASP A 3 -3.30 -7.29 -10.14
N PHE A 4 -3.77 -7.35 -8.90
CA PHE A 4 -3.30 -6.43 -7.88
C PHE A 4 -1.81 -6.62 -7.60
N LEU A 5 -1.39 -7.88 -7.44
CA LEU A 5 0.01 -8.17 -7.14
C LEU A 5 0.93 -7.74 -8.27
N LYS A 6 0.50 -7.97 -9.52
CA LYS A 6 1.27 -7.52 -10.68
C LYS A 6 1.35 -6.01 -10.73
N PHE A 7 0.25 -5.35 -10.47
CA PHE A 7 0.22 -3.89 -10.48
C PHE A 7 1.15 -3.33 -9.41
N PHE A 8 1.07 -3.88 -8.20
CA PHE A 8 1.96 -3.44 -7.13
C PHE A 8 3.42 -3.69 -7.51
N ASN A 9 3.71 -4.84 -8.10
CA ASN A 9 5.07 -5.17 -8.49
C ASN A 9 5.63 -4.17 -9.50
N GLU A 10 4.77 -3.66 -10.39
CA GLU A 10 5.20 -2.65 -11.35
C GLU A 10 5.46 -1.31 -10.70
N LYS A 11 4.72 -0.98 -9.65
CA LYS A 11 4.79 0.33 -9.03
C LYS A 11 5.74 0.42 -7.84
N LYS A 12 6.16 -0.70 -7.31
CA LYS A 12 6.91 -0.71 -6.05
C LYS A 12 8.25 0.02 -6.11
N ASN A 13 8.78 0.22 -7.31
CA ASN A 13 10.06 0.90 -7.48
C ASN A 13 9.92 2.40 -7.76
N ASP A 14 8.69 2.88 -7.92
CA ASP A 14 8.48 4.30 -8.21
C ASP A 14 8.80 5.16 -6.99
N PHE A 15 8.52 4.63 -5.83
CA PHE A 15 8.84 5.26 -4.56
C PHE A 15 8.77 4.20 -3.47
N PRO A 16 9.39 4.44 -2.32
CA PRO A 16 9.43 3.41 -1.28
C PRO A 16 8.04 3.08 -0.77
N MET A 17 7.65 1.81 -0.91
CA MET A 17 6.38 1.32 -0.42
C MET A 17 6.60 0.04 0.38
N HIS A 18 5.77 -0.14 1.39
CA HIS A 18 5.73 -1.35 2.18
C HIS A 18 4.33 -1.91 2.12
N MET A 19 4.21 -3.19 1.78
CA MET A 19 2.91 -3.85 1.71
C MET A 19 2.88 -5.02 2.68
N GLU A 20 1.77 -5.13 3.42
CA GLU A 20 1.52 -6.26 4.27
C GLU A 20 0.18 -6.89 3.90
N ILE A 21 0.17 -8.20 3.79
CA ILE A 21 -1.05 -8.97 3.56
C ILE A 21 -1.10 -10.01 4.65
N TYR A 22 -2.19 -10.04 5.41
CA TYR A 22 -2.30 -11.03 6.48
C TYR A 22 -3.75 -11.41 6.70
N TYR A 23 -3.93 -12.53 7.39
CA TYR A 23 -5.24 -13.03 7.76
C TYR A 23 -5.25 -13.40 9.23
N SER A 24 -6.33 -13.08 9.91
CA SER A 24 -6.57 -13.57 11.25
C SER A 24 -8.05 -13.82 11.43
N LYS A 25 -8.39 -14.69 12.37
CA LYS A 25 -9.79 -14.99 12.63
C LYS A 25 -10.55 -13.77 13.16
N VAL A 26 -9.85 -12.85 13.77
CA VAL A 26 -10.48 -11.65 14.32
C VAL A 26 -10.65 -10.58 13.28
N MET A 27 -9.67 -10.44 12.38
CA MET A 27 -9.61 -9.31 11.48
C MET A 27 -9.82 -9.68 10.00
N ASP A 28 -10.02 -10.96 9.74
CA ASP A 28 -10.21 -11.45 8.36
C ASP A 28 -8.98 -11.16 7.49
N TRP A 29 -9.17 -10.94 6.20
CA TRP A 29 -8.08 -10.60 5.30
C TRP A 29 -7.82 -9.11 5.36
N CYS A 30 -6.57 -8.75 5.52
CA CYS A 30 -6.16 -7.35 5.64
C CYS A 30 -5.02 -7.08 4.67
N ILE A 31 -5.12 -5.97 3.96
CA ILE A 31 -4.06 -5.50 3.07
C ILE A 31 -3.74 -4.07 3.44
N SER A 32 -2.48 -3.82 3.70
CA SER A 32 -2.00 -2.49 4.07
C SER A 32 -0.83 -2.12 3.18
N ILE A 33 -0.87 -0.93 2.61
CA ILE A 33 0.24 -0.40 1.85
C ILE A 33 0.58 0.96 2.44
N THR A 34 1.84 1.15 2.75
CA THR A 34 2.33 2.39 3.34
C THR A 34 3.43 2.95 2.44
N LYS A 35 3.33 4.23 2.12
CA LYS A 35 4.42 4.94 1.47
C LYS A 35 5.40 5.32 2.57
N LYS A 36 6.63 4.83 2.48
CA LYS A 36 7.63 5.12 3.48
C LYS A 36 8.15 6.53 3.31
N GLY A 37 8.30 7.21 4.42
CA GLY A 37 8.92 8.52 4.40
C GLY A 37 10.33 8.41 3.88
N CYS A 38 10.75 9.42 3.15
CA CYS A 38 12.10 9.45 2.64
C CYS A 38 13.07 9.45 3.79
N ALA A 39 13.94 8.48 3.79
CA ALA A 39 15.03 8.50 4.75
C ALA A 39 15.76 9.80 4.54
N LYS A 40 15.90 10.54 5.58
CA LYS A 40 16.54 11.80 5.41
C LYS A 40 18.01 11.63 5.27
N ASP A 41 18.53 12.55 4.57
CA ASP A 41 19.92 12.48 4.23
C ASP A 41 20.78 13.16 5.27
N TYR A 42 20.16 13.67 6.32
CA TYR A 42 20.90 14.35 7.36
C TYR A 42 20.71 13.67 8.70
N PRO A 43 21.69 13.75 9.56
CA PRO A 43 21.63 13.13 10.87
C PRO A 43 20.47 13.70 11.70
N GLY A 44 19.84 12.82 12.45
CA GLY A 44 18.76 13.23 13.32
C GLY A 44 17.41 13.33 12.65
N ALA A 45 17.34 13.04 11.38
CA ALA A 45 16.07 13.07 10.68
C ALA A 45 15.16 11.98 11.22
N LYS A 46 13.89 12.31 11.28
CA LYS A 46 12.87 11.37 11.72
C LYS A 46 12.08 10.88 10.52
N ALA A 47 12.77 10.22 9.63
CA ALA A 47 12.25 9.88 8.31
C ALA A 47 10.94 9.10 8.37
N TYR A 48 10.83 8.18 9.29
CA TYR A 48 9.65 7.34 9.36
C TYR A 48 8.39 8.09 9.80
N ARG A 49 8.52 9.32 10.20
CA ARG A 49 7.34 10.12 10.55
C ARG A 49 6.57 10.56 9.34
N ASP A 50 7.17 10.46 8.17
CA ASP A 50 6.51 10.85 6.95
C ASP A 50 5.81 9.69 6.26
N ASP A 51 5.72 8.54 6.92
CA ASP A 51 5.02 7.41 6.36
C ASP A 51 3.55 7.77 6.17
N VAL A 52 3.03 7.42 5.00
CA VAL A 52 1.64 7.71 4.66
C VAL A 52 0.94 6.41 4.32
N GLU A 53 -0.19 6.18 4.96
CA GLU A 53 -1.00 5.01 4.66
C GLU A 53 -1.73 5.24 3.34
N ILE A 54 -1.45 4.40 2.36
CA ILE A 54 -2.05 4.49 1.04
C ILE A 54 -3.30 3.62 0.97
N VAL A 55 -3.19 2.40 1.45
CA VAL A 55 -4.25 1.41 1.37
C VAL A 55 -4.40 0.74 2.73
N ASN A 56 -5.63 0.57 3.15
CA ASN A 56 -5.93 -0.19 4.35
C ASN A 56 -7.31 -0.81 4.15
N VAL A 57 -7.33 -2.07 3.75
CA VAL A 57 -8.55 -2.78 3.41
C VAL A 57 -8.68 -4.02 4.27
N GLN A 58 -9.87 -4.28 4.73
CA GLN A 58 -10.20 -5.47 5.50
C GLN A 58 -11.46 -6.08 4.94
N ASP A 59 -11.44 -7.38 4.67
CA ASP A 59 -12.60 -8.06 4.11
C ASP A 59 -12.51 -9.55 4.41
N ALA A 60 -13.66 -10.16 4.64
CA ALA A 60 -13.72 -11.60 4.87
C ALA A 60 -13.42 -12.38 3.59
N ASP A 61 -13.72 -11.82 2.44
CA ASP A 61 -13.48 -12.44 1.15
C ASP A 61 -12.12 -12.02 0.63
N MET A 62 -11.24 -12.98 0.42
CA MET A 62 -9.88 -12.71 -0.04
C MET A 62 -9.86 -12.00 -1.39
N GLU A 63 -10.65 -12.48 -2.34
CA GLU A 63 -10.66 -11.88 -3.68
C GLU A 63 -11.18 -10.45 -3.64
N LEU A 64 -12.20 -10.21 -2.87
CA LEU A 64 -12.75 -8.87 -2.73
C LEU A 64 -11.77 -7.95 -2.03
N CYS A 65 -11.06 -8.47 -1.02
CA CYS A 65 -10.05 -7.70 -0.33
C CYS A 65 -8.95 -7.24 -1.31
N PHE A 66 -8.48 -8.14 -2.15
CA PHE A 66 -7.47 -7.82 -3.15
C PHE A 66 -8.00 -6.83 -4.19
N ALA A 67 -9.24 -6.99 -4.63
CA ALA A 67 -9.85 -6.08 -5.60
C ALA A 67 -10.00 -4.67 -5.03
N ARG A 68 -10.42 -4.57 -3.78
CA ARG A 68 -10.56 -3.28 -3.13
C ARG A 68 -9.22 -2.60 -2.94
N ALA A 69 -8.20 -3.36 -2.54
CA ALA A 69 -6.85 -2.81 -2.41
C ALA A 69 -6.34 -2.28 -3.74
N HIS A 70 -6.62 -2.99 -4.82
CA HIS A 70 -6.21 -2.57 -6.16
C HIS A 70 -6.84 -1.23 -6.53
N VAL A 71 -8.13 -1.09 -6.29
CA VAL A 71 -8.84 0.16 -6.57
C VAL A 71 -8.30 1.30 -5.72
N GLU A 72 -8.10 1.05 -4.44
CA GLU A 72 -7.60 2.09 -3.55
C GLU A 72 -6.19 2.55 -3.93
N LEU A 73 -5.35 1.61 -4.32
CA LEU A 73 -4.00 1.97 -4.76
C LEU A 73 -4.04 2.83 -6.02
N LYS A 74 -4.87 2.43 -6.99
CA LYS A 74 -5.00 3.21 -8.22
C LYS A 74 -5.55 4.60 -7.95
N ASP A 75 -6.54 4.70 -7.09
CA ASP A 75 -7.13 6.00 -6.74
C ASP A 75 -6.10 6.91 -6.07
N TRP A 76 -5.30 6.35 -5.18
CA TRP A 76 -4.27 7.14 -4.52
C TRP A 76 -3.22 7.62 -5.53
N LEU A 77 -2.78 6.73 -6.42
CA LEU A 77 -1.79 7.10 -7.43
C LEU A 77 -2.33 8.18 -8.36
N LEU A 78 -3.59 8.07 -8.73
CA LEU A 78 -4.21 9.06 -9.61
C LEU A 78 -4.28 10.42 -8.92
N GLU A 79 -4.61 10.44 -7.65
CA GLU A 79 -4.79 11.69 -6.92
C GLU A 79 -3.47 12.36 -6.55
N TYR A 80 -2.50 11.58 -6.12
CA TYR A 80 -1.27 12.14 -5.54
C TYR A 80 -0.06 12.02 -6.45
N ARG A 81 -0.12 11.17 -7.46
CA ARG A 81 1.01 10.96 -8.35
C ARG A 81 0.68 11.25 -9.81
N GLY A 82 -0.52 11.70 -10.07
CA GLY A 82 -0.92 12.09 -11.43
C GLY A 82 -1.25 10.94 -12.35
N GLY A 83 -1.37 9.74 -11.82
CA GLY A 83 -1.73 8.59 -12.61
C GLY A 83 -0.85 7.39 -12.31
N TYR A 84 -1.09 6.34 -13.09
CA TYR A 84 -0.37 5.07 -12.89
C TYR A 84 -0.05 4.40 -14.21
#